data_4272492a5d6e24012eca75d0fa623927
#
_entry.id   4272492a5d6e24012eca75d0fa623927
#
_cell.length_a   1.000
_cell.length_b   1.000
_cell.length_c   1.000
_cell.angle_alpha   90.00
_cell.angle_beta   90.00
_cell.angle_gamma   90.00
#
_symmetry.space_group_name_H-M   'P 1'
#
loop_
_entity.id
_entity.type
_entity.pdbx_description
1 polymer ?
#
loop_
_entity_poly.entity_id
_entity_poly.type
_entity_poly.pdbx_seq_one_letter_code
_entity_poly.pdbx_strand_id
1 'polypeptide(L)'
;MNTQILIKSINNLEVNAKPKWGEMSASQMLKHCNKHTKLYCNESKIGFVSFFRTLILGKIHLFYVKYYVRYDIHKYKKNSYSPSILRTLNTKDINFSEEKNRLISQIVDASKFNKRYRYTPLHGWVKNKTFKKNIEAHIKYHLYQFDALISEK
;
A
#
# COMPACT_ATOMS: atom_id res chain seq x y z
N MET A 1 -6.03 0.34 -12.16
CA MET A 1 -6.02 1.17 -10.93
C MET A 1 -6.92 2.36 -11.17
N ASN A 2 -7.94 2.49 -10.37
CA ASN A 2 -8.83 3.67 -10.41
C ASN A 2 -8.23 4.81 -9.57
N THR A 3 -7.39 5.61 -10.22
CA THR A 3 -6.63 6.69 -9.56
C THR A 3 -7.54 7.78 -9.00
N GLN A 4 -8.62 8.12 -9.70
CA GLN A 4 -9.54 9.20 -9.26
C GLN A 4 -10.26 8.82 -7.96
N ILE A 5 -10.76 7.59 -7.84
CA ILE A 5 -11.42 7.13 -6.61
C ILE A 5 -10.43 7.07 -5.45
N LEU A 6 -9.20 6.61 -5.68
CA LEU A 6 -8.17 6.61 -4.64
C LEU A 6 -7.87 8.03 -4.15
N ILE A 7 -7.68 8.99 -5.06
CA ILE A 7 -7.41 10.40 -4.70
C ILE A 7 -8.59 11.00 -3.93
N LYS A 8 -9.82 10.79 -4.40
CA LYS A 8 -11.02 11.27 -3.68
C LYS A 8 -11.10 10.67 -2.28
N SER A 9 -10.87 9.35 -2.15
CA SER A 9 -10.88 8.67 -0.85
C SER A 9 -9.77 9.17 0.09
N ILE A 10 -8.56 9.42 -0.44
CA ILE A 10 -7.47 10.00 0.35
C ILE A 10 -7.82 11.41 0.80
N ASN A 11 -8.46 12.21 -0.05
CA ASN A 11 -8.91 13.56 0.30
C ASN A 11 -10.02 13.57 1.34
N ASN A 12 -10.87 12.54 1.36
CA ASN A 12 -11.91 12.34 2.37
C ASN A 12 -11.37 11.88 3.75
N LEU A 13 -10.11 11.45 3.83
CA LEU A 13 -9.49 11.06 5.09
C LEU A 13 -9.19 12.29 5.95
N GLU A 14 -9.66 12.28 7.20
CA GLU A 14 -9.42 13.31 8.20
C GLU A 14 -8.23 12.97 9.09
N VAL A 15 -7.54 13.99 9.61
CA VAL A 15 -6.37 13.83 10.48
C VAL A 15 -6.71 13.09 11.79
N ASN A 16 -7.92 13.32 12.31
CA ASN A 16 -8.41 12.73 13.55
C ASN A 16 -9.19 11.43 13.34
N ALA A 17 -9.28 10.93 12.11
CA ALA A 17 -9.96 9.68 11.81
C ALA A 17 -9.38 8.53 12.64
N LYS A 18 -10.27 7.75 13.27
CA LYS A 18 -9.89 6.56 14.05
C LYS A 18 -10.05 5.31 13.18
N PRO A 19 -9.14 4.35 13.28
CA PRO A 19 -9.27 3.10 12.56
C PRO A 19 -10.38 2.22 13.15
N LYS A 20 -11.10 1.47 12.31
CA LYS A 20 -12.06 0.43 12.73
C LYS A 20 -11.37 -0.75 13.43
N TRP A 21 -10.08 -0.95 13.18
CA TRP A 21 -9.20 -1.95 13.82
C TRP A 21 -7.74 -1.52 13.69
N GLY A 22 -6.89 -2.05 14.59
CA GLY A 22 -5.47 -1.70 14.66
C GLY A 22 -5.20 -0.41 15.43
N GLU A 23 -3.93 -0.01 15.46
CA GLU A 23 -3.43 1.02 16.39
C GLU A 23 -2.87 2.27 15.68
N MET A 24 -2.72 2.23 14.36
CA MET A 24 -2.15 3.37 13.60
C MET A 24 -3.08 4.58 13.65
N SER A 25 -2.53 5.77 13.84
CA SER A 25 -3.21 7.02 13.52
C SER A 25 -3.35 7.19 11.99
N ALA A 26 -4.21 8.12 11.56
CA ALA A 26 -4.37 8.44 10.13
C ALA A 26 -3.04 8.86 9.48
N SER A 27 -2.23 9.67 10.16
CA SER A 27 -0.89 10.08 9.68
C SER A 27 0.07 8.89 9.58
N GLN A 28 0.05 7.98 10.55
CA GLN A 28 0.87 6.76 10.54
C GLN A 28 0.45 5.81 9.41
N MET A 29 -0.83 5.69 9.14
CA MET A 29 -1.37 4.90 8.04
C MET A 29 -0.95 5.48 6.68
N LEU A 30 -1.05 6.80 6.47
CA LEU A 30 -0.57 7.45 5.25
C LEU A 30 0.93 7.19 5.03
N LYS A 31 1.74 7.35 6.07
CA LYS A 31 3.18 7.04 6.02
C LYS A 31 3.46 5.57 5.72
N HIS A 32 2.67 4.66 6.28
CA HIS A 32 2.74 3.22 5.97
C HIS A 32 2.44 2.96 4.49
N CYS A 33 1.37 3.53 3.94
CA CYS A 33 1.03 3.43 2.53
C CYS A 33 2.11 4.01 1.62
N ASN A 34 2.70 5.16 2.00
CA ASN A 34 3.83 5.76 1.28
C ASN A 34 5.06 4.84 1.26
N LYS A 35 5.44 4.27 2.40
CA LYS A 35 6.55 3.30 2.48
C LYS A 35 6.28 2.08 1.60
N HIS A 36 5.08 1.53 1.64
CA HIS A 36 4.69 0.38 0.82
C HIS A 36 4.76 0.72 -0.68
N THR A 37 4.16 1.85 -1.10
CA THR A 37 4.15 2.26 -2.50
C THR A 37 5.56 2.53 -3.01
N LYS A 38 6.39 3.25 -2.24
CA LYS A 38 7.79 3.52 -2.54
C LYS A 38 8.61 2.22 -2.71
N LEU A 39 8.44 1.28 -1.78
CA LEU A 39 9.08 -0.02 -1.86
C LEU A 39 8.59 -0.81 -3.08
N TYR A 40 7.29 -0.76 -3.36
CA TYR A 40 6.70 -1.44 -4.50
C TYR A 40 7.17 -0.83 -5.84
N CYS A 41 7.41 0.48 -5.87
CA CYS A 41 8.01 1.20 -7.01
C CYS A 41 9.51 1.02 -7.16
N ASN A 42 10.17 0.22 -6.31
CA ASN A 42 11.62 0.02 -6.28
C ASN A 42 12.42 1.30 -6.02
N GLU A 43 11.87 2.19 -5.22
CA GLU A 43 12.49 3.45 -4.81
C GLU A 43 13.13 3.38 -3.43
N SER A 44 13.11 2.19 -2.80
CA SER A 44 13.72 1.90 -1.50
C SER A 44 14.69 0.74 -1.63
N LYS A 45 15.89 0.89 -1.07
CA LYS A 45 16.88 -0.18 -1.02
C LYS A 45 16.48 -1.22 0.04
N ILE A 46 16.59 -2.49 -0.29
CA ILE A 46 16.47 -3.62 0.64
C ILE A 46 17.85 -4.24 0.80
N GLY A 47 18.24 -4.57 2.03
CA GLY A 47 19.49 -5.29 2.30
C GLY A 47 19.49 -6.69 1.67
N PHE A 48 20.69 -7.22 1.36
CA PHE A 48 20.90 -8.46 0.61
C PHE A 48 20.19 -9.69 1.22
N VAL A 49 20.24 -9.88 2.53
CA VAL A 49 19.56 -10.99 3.22
C VAL A 49 18.05 -10.89 3.10
N SER A 50 17.50 -9.67 3.19
CA SER A 50 16.08 -9.41 2.98
C SER A 50 15.65 -9.67 1.54
N PHE A 51 16.55 -9.50 0.58
CA PHE A 51 16.27 -9.74 -0.84
C PHE A 51 15.91 -11.21 -1.13
N PHE A 52 16.73 -12.17 -0.71
CA PHE A 52 16.45 -13.60 -0.94
C PHE A 52 15.20 -14.07 -0.19
N ARG A 53 15.06 -13.67 1.08
CA ARG A 53 13.87 -13.98 1.87
C ARG A 53 12.60 -13.43 1.20
N THR A 54 12.66 -12.23 0.64
CA THR A 54 11.52 -11.57 0.01
C THR A 54 11.19 -12.18 -1.35
N LEU A 55 12.18 -12.68 -2.10
CA LEU A 55 11.94 -13.38 -3.36
C LEU A 55 11.05 -14.63 -3.18
N ILE A 56 11.33 -15.43 -2.16
CA ILE A 56 10.58 -16.69 -1.92
C ILE A 56 9.23 -16.37 -1.28
N LEU A 57 9.24 -15.72 -0.11
CA LEU A 57 8.02 -15.42 0.64
C LEU A 57 7.11 -14.43 -0.11
N GLY A 58 7.71 -13.50 -0.85
CA GLY A 58 6.96 -12.55 -1.67
C GLY A 58 6.19 -13.21 -2.81
N LYS A 59 6.76 -14.25 -3.45
CA LYS A 59 6.03 -15.01 -4.48
C LYS A 59 4.86 -15.79 -3.90
N ILE A 60 5.04 -16.42 -2.73
CA ILE A 60 3.97 -17.12 -2.02
C ILE A 60 2.87 -16.12 -1.62
N HIS A 61 3.25 -14.98 -1.04
CA HIS A 61 2.30 -13.92 -0.69
C HIS A 61 1.55 -13.38 -1.92
N LEU A 62 2.26 -13.14 -3.02
CA LEU A 62 1.64 -12.69 -4.26
C LEU A 62 0.63 -13.70 -4.80
N PHE A 63 0.98 -14.99 -4.76
CA PHE A 63 0.07 -16.07 -5.14
C PHE A 63 -1.19 -16.06 -4.28
N TYR A 64 -1.04 -15.98 -2.95
CA TYR A 64 -2.14 -15.87 -2.00
C TYR A 64 -3.04 -14.67 -2.29
N VAL A 65 -2.47 -13.47 -2.44
CA VAL A 65 -3.24 -12.25 -2.71
C VAL A 65 -3.96 -12.32 -4.06
N LYS A 66 -3.30 -12.89 -5.09
CA LYS A 66 -3.85 -12.92 -6.45
C LYS A 66 -4.94 -13.96 -6.63
N TYR A 67 -4.80 -15.15 -6.07
CA TYR A 67 -5.67 -16.29 -6.35
C TYR A 67 -6.64 -16.60 -5.22
N TYR A 68 -6.25 -16.37 -3.97
CA TYR A 68 -7.11 -16.64 -2.81
C TYR A 68 -7.87 -15.40 -2.36
N VAL A 69 -7.16 -14.32 -2.05
CA VAL A 69 -7.79 -13.04 -1.66
C VAL A 69 -8.46 -12.35 -2.85
N ARG A 70 -7.90 -12.51 -4.07
CA ARG A 70 -8.39 -11.90 -5.33
C ARG A 70 -8.44 -10.37 -5.29
N TYR A 71 -7.56 -9.75 -4.48
CA TYR A 71 -7.53 -8.31 -4.23
C TYR A 71 -8.81 -7.76 -3.57
N ASP A 72 -9.65 -8.62 -2.99
CA ASP A 72 -10.83 -8.24 -2.23
C ASP A 72 -10.42 -7.74 -0.84
N ILE A 73 -10.67 -6.46 -0.57
CA ILE A 73 -10.26 -5.80 0.68
C ILE A 73 -10.91 -6.40 1.92
N HIS A 74 -12.07 -7.05 1.79
CA HIS A 74 -12.78 -7.70 2.89
C HIS A 74 -12.18 -9.05 3.29
N LYS A 75 -11.37 -9.67 2.41
CA LYS A 75 -10.67 -10.94 2.64
C LYS A 75 -9.28 -10.78 3.21
N TYR A 76 -8.76 -9.55 3.32
CA TYR A 76 -7.48 -9.32 3.96
C TYR A 76 -7.59 -9.56 5.47
N LYS A 77 -6.62 -10.31 6.01
CA LYS A 77 -6.54 -10.56 7.45
C LYS A 77 -6.28 -9.25 8.20
N LYS A 78 -7.20 -8.89 9.11
CA LYS A 78 -7.03 -7.74 10.01
C LYS A 78 -5.88 -8.01 10.98
N ASN A 79 -5.21 -6.94 11.44
CA ASN A 79 -4.08 -6.99 12.38
C ASN A 79 -2.94 -7.94 11.95
N SER A 80 -2.74 -8.10 10.63
CA SER A 80 -1.65 -8.92 10.13
C SER A 80 -0.30 -8.26 10.37
N TYR A 81 0.71 -9.11 10.56
CA TYR A 81 2.09 -8.66 10.73
C TYR A 81 2.57 -7.86 9.54
N SER A 82 3.15 -6.68 9.81
CA SER A 82 3.82 -5.85 8.82
C SER A 82 5.34 -5.96 8.97
N PRO A 83 6.09 -6.15 7.87
CA PRO A 83 7.55 -6.12 7.90
C PRO A 83 8.08 -4.84 8.56
N SER A 84 9.20 -4.94 9.29
CA SER A 84 9.77 -3.80 10.05
C SER A 84 9.98 -2.56 9.21
N ILE A 85 10.40 -2.70 7.95
CA ILE A 85 10.61 -1.59 7.00
C ILE A 85 9.32 -0.79 6.73
N LEU A 86 8.15 -1.39 6.88
CA LEU A 86 6.85 -0.76 6.65
C LEU A 86 6.18 -0.26 7.92
N ARG A 87 6.68 -0.64 9.11
CA ARG A 87 6.08 -0.23 10.39
C ARG A 87 6.20 1.27 10.62
N THR A 88 5.14 1.84 11.20
CA THR A 88 5.04 3.29 11.48
C THR A 88 4.49 3.60 12.87
N LEU A 89 4.06 2.60 13.65
CA LEU A 89 3.47 2.79 14.99
C LEU A 89 4.35 3.64 15.93
N ASN A 90 5.67 3.43 15.89
CA ASN A 90 6.61 4.16 16.74
C ASN A 90 7.10 5.49 16.12
N THR A 91 6.57 5.88 14.96
CA THR A 91 6.96 7.14 14.32
C THR A 91 6.11 8.27 14.90
N LYS A 92 6.77 9.27 15.47
CA LYS A 92 6.17 10.51 15.99
C LYS A 92 6.29 11.64 14.95
N ASP A 93 5.64 12.75 15.19
CA ASP A 93 5.75 14.02 14.44
C ASP A 93 5.56 13.86 12.93
N ILE A 94 4.55 13.08 12.54
CA ILE A 94 4.20 12.85 11.14
C ILE A 94 3.28 13.97 10.65
N ASN A 95 3.74 14.74 9.66
CA ASN A 95 2.90 15.73 9.01
C ASN A 95 1.85 15.05 8.12
N PHE A 96 0.60 15.13 8.53
CA PHE A 96 -0.53 14.51 7.83
C PHE A 96 -0.69 15.01 6.40
N SER A 97 -0.63 16.32 6.18
CA SER A 97 -0.83 16.93 4.86
C SER A 97 0.30 16.57 3.90
N GLU A 98 1.53 16.54 4.39
CA GLU A 98 2.69 16.12 3.60
C GLU A 98 2.59 14.66 3.17
N GLU A 99 2.27 13.75 4.09
CA GLU A 99 2.16 12.32 3.77
C GLU A 99 0.95 12.04 2.85
N LYS A 100 -0.14 12.82 2.98
CA LYS A 100 -1.30 12.77 2.09
C LYS A 100 -0.91 13.17 0.66
N ASN A 101 -0.27 14.32 0.49
CA ASN A 101 0.16 14.82 -0.83
C ASN A 101 1.19 13.88 -1.47
N ARG A 102 2.12 13.35 -0.68
CA ARG A 102 3.12 12.39 -1.12
C ARG A 102 2.47 11.10 -1.65
N LEU A 103 1.46 10.57 -0.94
CA LEU A 103 0.75 9.37 -1.39
C LEU A 103 0.00 9.61 -2.70
N ILE A 104 -0.64 10.75 -2.86
CA ILE A 104 -1.33 11.14 -4.09
C ILE A 104 -0.34 11.20 -5.27
N SER A 105 0.80 11.87 -5.09
CA SER A 105 1.85 11.94 -6.12
C SER A 105 2.33 10.54 -6.53
N GLN A 106 2.65 9.67 -5.56
CA GLN A 106 3.11 8.30 -5.83
C GLN A 106 2.07 7.47 -6.59
N ILE A 107 0.77 7.63 -6.28
CA ILE A 107 -0.32 6.94 -6.99
C ILE A 107 -0.38 7.42 -8.45
N VAL A 108 -0.28 8.73 -8.68
CA VAL A 108 -0.27 9.30 -10.03
C VAL A 108 0.91 8.76 -10.82
N ASP A 109 2.12 8.73 -10.24
CA ASP A 109 3.33 8.23 -10.91
C ASP A 109 3.25 6.72 -11.18
N ALA A 110 2.76 5.94 -10.22
CA ALA A 110 2.51 4.52 -10.43
C ALA A 110 1.48 4.25 -11.52
N SER A 111 0.48 5.13 -11.68
CA SER A 111 -0.55 5.02 -12.73
C SER A 111 0.00 5.22 -14.14
N LYS A 112 0.98 6.10 -14.30
CA LYS A 112 1.64 6.42 -15.57
C LYS A 112 2.58 5.31 -16.05
N PHE A 113 2.99 4.39 -15.16
CA PHE A 113 3.88 3.31 -15.54
C PHE A 113 3.23 2.44 -16.62
N ASN A 114 3.88 2.28 -17.79
CA ASN A 114 3.30 1.63 -18.98
C ASN A 114 4.09 0.41 -19.50
N LYS A 115 5.27 0.11 -18.95
CA LYS A 115 6.03 -1.09 -19.34
C LYS A 115 5.29 -2.36 -18.93
N ARG A 116 5.42 -3.43 -19.71
CA ARG A 116 4.74 -4.73 -19.52
C ARG A 116 5.03 -5.37 -18.16
N TYR A 117 6.28 -5.24 -17.68
CA TYR A 117 6.75 -5.80 -16.41
C TYR A 117 7.44 -4.73 -15.58
N ARG A 118 7.36 -4.88 -14.25
CA ARG A 118 8.12 -4.10 -13.27
C ARG A 118 8.75 -5.01 -12.24
N TYR A 119 10.00 -4.73 -11.89
CA TYR A 119 10.62 -5.33 -10.73
C TYR A 119 10.15 -4.61 -9.46
N THR A 120 9.75 -5.39 -8.46
CA THR A 120 9.39 -4.90 -7.13
C THR A 120 10.20 -5.67 -6.09
N PRO A 121 10.80 -5.00 -5.10
CA PRO A 121 11.54 -5.67 -4.04
C PRO A 121 10.72 -6.69 -3.24
N LEU A 122 9.40 -6.52 -3.16
CA LEU A 122 8.50 -7.41 -2.41
C LEU A 122 8.14 -8.70 -3.18
N HIS A 123 8.02 -8.65 -4.50
CA HIS A 123 7.48 -9.76 -5.28
C HIS A 123 8.33 -10.14 -6.50
N GLY A 124 9.49 -9.49 -6.69
CA GLY A 124 10.31 -9.66 -7.89
C GLY A 124 9.62 -9.10 -9.15
N TRP A 125 9.86 -9.70 -10.31
CA TRP A 125 9.22 -9.28 -11.55
C TRP A 125 7.74 -9.61 -11.56
N VAL A 126 6.91 -8.59 -11.78
CA VAL A 126 5.45 -8.70 -11.86
C VAL A 126 4.93 -8.01 -13.12
N LYS A 127 3.79 -8.49 -13.65
CA LYS A 127 3.09 -7.81 -14.74
C LYS A 127 2.56 -6.45 -14.27
N ASN A 128 2.52 -5.45 -15.16
CA ASN A 128 2.02 -4.12 -14.85
C ASN A 128 0.62 -4.13 -14.21
N LYS A 129 -0.30 -4.93 -14.73
CA LYS A 129 -1.64 -5.09 -14.16
C LYS A 129 -1.59 -5.56 -12.69
N THR A 130 -0.71 -6.51 -12.37
CA THR A 130 -0.49 -7.02 -11.01
C THR A 130 0.11 -5.95 -10.11
N PHE A 131 1.12 -5.22 -10.62
CA PHE A 131 1.76 -4.09 -9.93
C PHE A 131 0.72 -3.05 -9.49
N LYS A 132 -0.09 -2.55 -10.45
CA LYS A 132 -1.12 -1.55 -10.17
C LYS A 132 -2.21 -2.07 -9.21
N LYS A 133 -2.65 -3.33 -9.38
CA LYS A 133 -3.65 -3.94 -8.48
C LYS A 133 -3.18 -4.09 -7.04
N ASN A 134 -1.89 -4.43 -6.81
CA ASN A 134 -1.36 -4.55 -5.45
C ASN A 134 -1.33 -3.20 -4.73
N ILE A 135 -0.84 -2.13 -5.40
CA ILE A 135 -0.85 -0.79 -4.82
C ILE A 135 -2.28 -0.36 -4.50
N GLU A 136 -3.19 -0.52 -5.46
CA GLU A 136 -4.59 -0.15 -5.31
C GLU A 136 -5.26 -0.88 -4.14
N ALA A 137 -5.14 -2.21 -4.08
CA ALA A 137 -5.77 -3.01 -3.03
C ALA A 137 -5.22 -2.69 -1.65
N HIS A 138 -3.91 -2.46 -1.51
CA HIS A 138 -3.28 -2.08 -0.25
C HIS A 138 -3.81 -0.74 0.27
N ILE A 139 -3.87 0.27 -0.61
CA ILE A 139 -4.37 1.59 -0.24
C ILE A 139 -5.87 1.54 0.06
N LYS A 140 -6.68 0.86 -0.78
CA LYS A 140 -8.12 0.67 -0.53
C LYS A 140 -8.40 -0.03 0.80
N TYR A 141 -7.61 -1.04 1.17
CA TYR A 141 -7.74 -1.74 2.46
C TYR A 141 -7.53 -0.78 3.64
N HIS A 142 -6.51 0.07 3.59
CA HIS A 142 -6.25 1.03 4.65
C HIS A 142 -7.27 2.18 4.67
N LEU A 143 -7.73 2.66 3.52
CA LEU A 143 -8.82 3.65 3.47
C LEU A 143 -10.13 3.07 4.03
N TYR A 144 -10.43 1.80 3.75
CA TYR A 144 -11.57 1.09 4.36
C TYR A 144 -11.40 0.92 5.88
N GLN A 145 -10.18 0.67 6.34
CA GLN A 145 -9.86 0.62 7.78
C GLN A 145 -10.21 1.93 8.50
N PHE A 146 -10.07 3.07 7.84
CA PHE A 146 -10.35 4.40 8.38
C PHE A 146 -11.70 4.99 7.96
N ASP A 147 -12.57 4.19 7.35
CA ASP A 147 -13.88 4.63 6.85
C ASP A 147 -13.83 5.76 5.80
N ALA A 148 -12.69 5.93 5.16
CA ALA A 148 -12.44 6.98 4.17
C ALA A 148 -12.63 6.50 2.72
N LEU A 149 -12.81 5.18 2.50
CA LEU A 149 -12.97 4.62 1.16
C LEU A 149 -14.33 4.99 0.57
N ILE A 150 -14.31 5.69 -0.55
CA ILE A 150 -15.51 6.01 -1.33
C ILE A 150 -15.83 4.81 -2.23
N SER A 151 -17.08 4.33 -2.18
CA SER A 151 -17.55 3.23 -3.03
C SER A 151 -17.62 3.67 -4.50
N GLU A 152 -17.27 2.75 -5.38
CA GLU A 152 -17.58 2.90 -6.80
C GLU A 152 -19.11 2.76 -6.97
N LYS A 153 -19.78 3.86 -7.34
CA LYS A 153 -21.16 3.79 -7.80
C LYS A 153 -21.21 3.24 -9.20
#